data_2123be54fb7a323417a78edef240e501
#
_entry.id   2123be54fb7a323417a78edef240e501
#
_cell.length_a   1.000
_cell.length_b   1.000
_cell.length_c   1.000
_cell.angle_alpha   90.00
_cell.angle_beta   90.00
_cell.angle_gamma   90.00
#
_symmetry.space_group_name_H-M   'P 1'
#
loop_
_entity.id
_entity.type
_entity.pdbx_description
1 polymer ?
#
loop_
_entity_poly.entity_id
_entity_poly.type
_entity_poly.pdbx_seq_one_letter_code
_entity_poly.pdbx_strand_id
1 'polypeptide(L)'
;MVSASTVPAGAARGCTAYLEVLMSRPLARVALALGAVVATLVLSACGGDTQASGAAPVEVHLGYFPNLTHATAIVADKEGFFSKHLGATKLKVSTFNAGPGAIEALKSGAIDATYVGPGPATNAYINSGGQALTVVAGAATGGTSLVVDPSITSAADLLGKKVSTPSLGNTQDIALRYWLKQHGLQTDLQGGGDVTVRPLDNAQIVEAFSQKLIVGAWVPEPYATGMVRSGGKVLVDERDLWPQRKFAITVLAVRTDFLRAHPDTVRALLAGDLDATDFIAKDPAKAQRDVADVIAKISGKSLEADVIAAAWKQLEFSVDPVTSSLLAGAQHAFEVGVLKKEPKLDKLVNLSLLNHLLKERGKAEMNR
;
A
#
# COMPACT_ATOMS: atom_id res chain seq x y z
N MET A 1 -34.49 2.04 -54.66
CA MET A 1 -33.91 3.19 -55.33
C MET A 1 -32.62 3.46 -54.60
N VAL A 2 -31.49 2.87 -55.05
CA VAL A 2 -30.46 3.40 -55.94
C VAL A 2 -29.90 4.71 -55.37
N SER A 3 -28.67 4.81 -54.95
CA SER A 3 -27.48 4.70 -55.79
C SER A 3 -26.20 4.60 -54.97
N ALA A 4 -25.33 3.74 -55.44
CA ALA A 4 -23.90 3.64 -55.10
C ALA A 4 -23.12 4.67 -55.95
N SER A 5 -21.95 5.12 -55.46
CA SER A 5 -20.85 5.67 -56.23
C SER A 5 -19.56 5.49 -55.45
N THR A 6 -18.83 4.48 -55.71
CA THR A 6 -17.63 4.29 -56.55
C THR A 6 -16.45 5.25 -56.33
N VAL A 7 -15.38 4.62 -55.94
CA VAL A 7 -13.96 5.00 -55.91
C VAL A 7 -13.44 5.49 -57.28
N PRO A 8 -12.34 6.28 -57.33
CA PRO A 8 -11.20 5.68 -58.03
C PRO A 8 -9.86 5.78 -57.31
N ALA A 9 -9.09 4.71 -57.54
CA ALA A 9 -7.67 4.56 -57.33
C ALA A 9 -6.87 5.25 -58.46
N GLY A 10 -5.65 5.65 -58.13
CA GLY A 10 -4.62 6.04 -59.10
C GLY A 10 -3.34 6.31 -58.29
N ALA A 11 -2.48 5.35 -58.19
CA ALA A 11 -1.33 5.04 -59.00
C ALA A 11 -0.24 6.12 -58.95
N ALA A 12 0.83 5.94 -58.22
CA ALA A 12 2.08 5.21 -58.44
C ALA A 12 3.16 6.05 -59.19
N ARG A 13 4.40 5.85 -58.76
CA ARG A 13 5.73 6.12 -59.40
C ARG A 13 6.24 7.54 -59.11
N GLY A 14 7.55 7.74 -58.74
CA GLY A 14 8.70 6.88 -58.79
C GLY A 14 9.94 7.74 -58.57
N CYS A 15 11.03 7.03 -58.44
CA CYS A 15 12.42 7.35 -58.75
C CYS A 15 13.19 7.98 -57.62
N THR A 16 14.02 7.22 -56.92
CA THR A 16 15.37 6.68 -57.24
C THR A 16 16.39 7.73 -57.64
N ALA A 17 17.45 7.70 -56.87
CA ALA A 17 18.86 7.83 -57.25
C ALA A 17 19.46 9.21 -57.40
N TYR A 18 20.56 9.39 -56.71
CA TYR A 18 21.89 9.69 -57.18
C TYR A 18 22.78 9.74 -55.91
N LEU A 19 23.55 8.73 -55.67
CA LEU A 19 24.85 8.32 -56.19
C LEU A 19 25.98 9.25 -55.79
N GLU A 20 26.81 8.68 -54.89
CA GLU A 20 28.26 8.58 -54.96
C GLU A 20 29.07 9.71 -55.64
N VAL A 21 30.19 9.97 -55.04
CA VAL A 21 31.52 10.29 -55.58
C VAL A 21 32.17 11.21 -54.55
N LEU A 22 33.36 11.02 -53.98
CA LEU A 22 34.58 10.35 -54.39
C LEU A 22 35.53 10.21 -53.18
N MET A 23 36.25 9.14 -53.19
CA MET A 23 37.49 8.94 -52.44
C MET A 23 38.59 9.88 -52.89
N SER A 24 39.45 10.28 -51.98
CA SER A 24 40.91 10.26 -52.26
C SER A 24 41.74 10.37 -50.97
N ARG A 25 42.57 9.39 -50.79
CA ARG A 25 43.75 9.34 -49.93
C ARG A 25 44.87 10.23 -50.57
N PRO A 26 46.06 10.49 -49.98
CA PRO A 26 46.85 9.62 -49.12
C PRO A 26 47.75 10.28 -48.04
N LEU A 27 48.21 9.43 -47.12
CA LEU A 27 49.57 9.26 -46.57
C LEU A 27 50.45 10.51 -46.20
N ALA A 28 50.79 10.56 -44.91
CA ALA A 28 52.21 10.74 -44.57
C ALA A 28 52.52 10.20 -43.18
N ARG A 29 53.43 9.30 -43.11
CA ARG A 29 54.17 8.74 -41.97
C ARG A 29 55.15 9.78 -41.43
N VAL A 30 55.55 9.61 -40.14
CA VAL A 30 56.85 9.68 -39.51
C VAL A 30 56.61 9.88 -38.02
N ALA A 31 56.84 8.97 -37.16
CA ALA A 31 58.04 8.35 -36.56
C ALA A 31 58.40 8.93 -35.18
N LEU A 32 58.37 8.02 -34.20
CA LEU A 32 59.32 7.79 -33.09
C LEU A 32 59.86 8.95 -32.25
N ALA A 33 59.65 8.78 -30.92
CA ALA A 33 60.75 8.56 -29.95
C ALA A 33 60.20 8.37 -28.54
N LEU A 34 60.45 7.24 -27.99
CA LEU A 34 61.10 6.85 -26.71
C LEU A 34 60.84 7.74 -25.47
N GLY A 35 60.35 7.10 -24.46
CA GLY A 35 60.43 7.55 -23.06
C GLY A 35 59.84 6.49 -22.13
N ALA A 36 60.56 5.41 -21.92
CA ALA A 36 60.31 4.45 -20.83
C ALA A 36 60.78 5.09 -19.54
N VAL A 37 60.00 4.93 -18.44
CA VAL A 37 60.53 4.71 -17.08
C VAL A 37 59.39 4.30 -16.12
N VAL A 38 59.57 3.11 -15.63
CA VAL A 38 59.31 2.53 -14.27
C VAL A 38 57.88 2.22 -13.89
N ALA A 39 57.66 0.95 -13.97
CA ALA A 39 56.68 0.17 -13.18
C ALA A 39 57.04 0.24 -11.70
N THR A 40 56.03 0.50 -10.85
CA THR A 40 56.02 -0.01 -9.48
C THR A 40 54.70 -0.69 -9.26
N LEU A 41 54.77 -2.01 -9.31
CA LEU A 41 53.81 -2.93 -8.74
C LEU A 41 53.81 -2.71 -7.22
N VAL A 42 52.64 -2.40 -6.66
CA VAL A 42 52.32 -2.77 -5.30
C VAL A 42 51.04 -3.61 -5.38
N LEU A 43 51.21 -4.92 -5.38
CA LEU A 43 50.17 -5.87 -4.98
C LEU A 43 49.94 -5.65 -3.51
N SER A 44 48.77 -5.20 -3.15
CA SER A 44 48.21 -5.45 -1.82
C SER A 44 46.92 -6.21 -2.05
N ALA A 45 47.06 -7.53 -1.98
CA ALA A 45 45.97 -8.43 -1.77
C ALA A 45 45.49 -8.27 -0.32
N CYS A 46 44.31 -7.71 -0.16
CA CYS A 46 43.47 -7.95 1.01
C CYS A 46 42.10 -8.28 0.47
N GLY A 47 41.77 -9.57 0.52
CA GLY A 47 40.41 -10.06 0.35
C GLY A 47 39.57 -9.51 1.47
N GLY A 48 38.62 -8.69 1.12
CA GLY A 48 37.49 -8.31 1.92
C GLY A 48 36.31 -8.33 0.98
N ASP A 49 35.36 -9.23 1.21
CA ASP A 49 34.05 -9.18 0.58
C ASP A 49 33.41 -7.84 0.91
N THR A 50 33.71 -6.83 0.12
CA THR A 50 32.89 -5.61 0.08
C THR A 50 31.63 -5.97 -0.68
N GLN A 51 30.58 -6.40 0.05
CA GLN A 51 29.24 -6.16 -0.41
C GLN A 51 29.19 -4.69 -0.84
N ALA A 52 29.02 -4.45 -2.14
CA ALA A 52 28.75 -3.13 -2.65
C ALA A 52 27.40 -2.67 -2.06
N SER A 53 27.44 -1.99 -0.91
CA SER A 53 26.30 -1.23 -0.45
C SER A 53 26.07 -0.15 -1.51
N GLY A 54 25.01 -0.28 -2.30
CA GLY A 54 24.61 0.75 -3.24
C GLY A 54 24.52 2.08 -2.50
N ALA A 55 24.96 3.17 -3.12
CA ALA A 55 24.82 4.49 -2.53
C ALA A 55 23.37 4.70 -2.10
N ALA A 56 23.17 5.31 -0.92
CA ALA A 56 21.81 5.63 -0.45
C ALA A 56 21.07 6.46 -1.53
N PRO A 57 19.80 6.20 -1.81
CA PRO A 57 19.06 6.97 -2.79
C PRO A 57 18.98 8.44 -2.36
N VAL A 58 18.97 9.33 -3.32
CA VAL A 58 18.81 10.77 -3.06
C VAL A 58 17.42 11.07 -2.50
N GLU A 59 16.45 10.29 -2.92
CA GLU A 59 15.04 10.38 -2.47
C GLU A 59 14.46 9.00 -2.21
N VAL A 60 13.52 8.91 -1.26
CA VAL A 60 12.66 7.75 -1.04
C VAL A 60 11.20 8.19 -1.10
N HIS A 61 10.40 7.45 -1.85
CA HIS A 61 8.99 7.77 -2.07
C HIS A 61 8.11 6.83 -1.24
N LEU A 62 7.35 7.39 -0.30
CA LEU A 62 6.50 6.67 0.64
C LEU A 62 5.02 6.97 0.40
N GLY A 63 4.20 5.93 0.35
CA GLY A 63 2.75 6.05 0.25
C GLY A 63 2.05 5.83 1.59
N TYR A 64 0.98 6.59 1.88
CA TYR A 64 0.03 6.28 2.94
C TYR A 64 -1.36 6.86 2.65
N PHE A 65 -2.37 6.55 3.48
CA PHE A 65 -3.73 7.06 3.31
C PHE A 65 -4.09 8.05 4.42
N PRO A 66 -4.86 9.11 4.12
CA PRO A 66 -5.27 10.09 5.12
C PRO A 66 -6.45 9.55 5.96
N ASN A 67 -6.20 8.54 6.77
CA ASN A 67 -7.16 7.98 7.73
C ASN A 67 -6.46 7.47 9.00
N LEU A 68 -7.24 7.13 10.03
CA LEU A 68 -6.70 6.79 11.35
C LEU A 68 -5.95 5.45 11.36
N THR A 69 -6.25 4.52 10.47
CA THR A 69 -5.52 3.24 10.38
C THR A 69 -4.08 3.42 9.88
N HIS A 70 -3.74 4.59 9.33
CA HIS A 70 -2.41 4.99 8.90
C HIS A 70 -1.72 5.98 9.84
N ALA A 71 -2.23 6.11 11.08
CA ALA A 71 -1.72 7.08 12.04
C ALA A 71 -0.22 6.95 12.30
N THR A 72 0.34 5.74 12.34
CA THR A 72 1.79 5.52 12.52
C THR A 72 2.59 6.24 11.43
N ALA A 73 2.22 6.07 10.16
CA ALA A 73 2.86 6.76 9.03
C ALA A 73 2.72 8.28 9.11
N ILE A 74 1.50 8.75 9.41
CA ILE A 74 1.18 10.18 9.51
C ILE A 74 1.98 10.85 10.62
N VAL A 75 2.06 10.22 11.79
CA VAL A 75 2.85 10.72 12.93
C VAL A 75 4.34 10.70 12.60
N ALA A 76 4.85 9.63 11.99
CA ALA A 76 6.26 9.52 11.63
C ALA A 76 6.69 10.63 10.64
N ASP A 77 5.83 10.97 9.69
CA ASP A 77 6.05 12.05 8.74
C ASP A 77 5.92 13.44 9.42
N LYS A 78 4.82 13.66 10.13
CA LYS A 78 4.50 14.94 10.78
C LYS A 78 5.53 15.35 11.84
N GLU A 79 5.97 14.39 12.67
CA GLU A 79 6.95 14.61 13.74
C GLU A 79 8.41 14.52 13.24
N GLY A 80 8.60 14.25 11.94
CA GLY A 80 9.93 14.17 11.31
C GLY A 80 10.75 12.94 11.69
N PHE A 81 10.14 11.87 12.22
CA PHE A 81 10.86 10.67 12.60
C PHE A 81 11.48 9.97 11.41
N PHE A 82 10.80 9.93 10.26
CA PHE A 82 11.40 9.42 9.04
C PHE A 82 12.62 10.24 8.61
N SER A 83 12.47 11.57 8.53
CA SER A 83 13.54 12.47 8.11
C SER A 83 14.77 12.40 9.03
N LYS A 84 14.54 12.26 10.34
CA LYS A 84 15.59 12.08 11.34
C LYS A 84 16.47 10.86 11.04
N HIS A 85 15.87 9.72 10.69
CA HIS A 85 16.60 8.49 10.42
C HIS A 85 17.11 8.38 8.98
N LEU A 86 16.45 9.01 8.03
CA LEU A 86 16.88 9.05 6.63
C LEU A 86 18.09 9.96 6.38
N GLY A 87 18.36 10.91 7.29
CA GLY A 87 19.51 11.81 7.19
C GLY A 87 19.49 12.65 5.91
N ALA A 88 20.44 12.43 5.00
CA ALA A 88 20.55 13.18 3.74
C ALA A 88 19.54 12.70 2.66
N THR A 89 18.96 11.51 2.80
CA THR A 89 17.94 10.99 1.89
C THR A 89 16.64 11.75 2.07
N LYS A 90 16.13 12.36 1.01
CA LYS A 90 14.86 13.10 1.05
C LYS A 90 13.68 12.14 1.07
N LEU A 91 12.70 12.44 1.91
CA LEU A 91 11.40 11.77 1.91
C LEU A 91 10.44 12.53 0.99
N LYS A 92 9.81 11.80 0.06
CA LYS A 92 8.64 12.26 -0.69
C LYS A 92 7.44 11.41 -0.32
N VAL A 93 6.36 12.08 0.09
CA VAL A 93 5.11 11.42 0.47
C VAL A 93 4.08 11.56 -0.63
N SER A 94 3.40 10.45 -0.93
CA SER A 94 2.21 10.40 -1.79
C SER A 94 1.03 9.84 -1.01
N THR A 95 -0.15 10.43 -1.18
CA THR A 95 -1.36 9.97 -0.51
C THR A 95 -2.31 9.28 -1.48
N PHE A 96 -3.02 8.27 -0.99
CA PHE A 96 -3.94 7.45 -1.77
C PHE A 96 -5.28 7.30 -1.04
N ASN A 97 -6.37 7.10 -1.77
CA ASN A 97 -7.69 6.88 -1.18
C ASN A 97 -7.90 5.42 -0.77
N ALA A 98 -7.27 4.48 -1.48
CA ALA A 98 -7.40 3.04 -1.22
C ALA A 98 -6.20 2.24 -1.73
N GLY A 99 -6.12 0.98 -1.31
CA GLY A 99 -4.98 0.08 -1.58
C GLY A 99 -4.64 -0.16 -3.04
N PRO A 100 -5.59 -0.42 -3.94
CA PRO A 100 -5.27 -0.68 -5.34
C PRO A 100 -4.44 0.42 -6.01
N GLY A 101 -4.76 1.69 -5.76
CA GLY A 101 -3.99 2.83 -6.29
C GLY A 101 -2.55 2.89 -5.74
N ALA A 102 -2.38 2.63 -4.44
CA ALA A 102 -1.05 2.58 -3.83
C ALA A 102 -0.20 1.42 -4.38
N ILE A 103 -0.82 0.26 -4.59
CA ILE A 103 -0.15 -0.91 -5.18
C ILE A 103 0.26 -0.64 -6.63
N GLU A 104 -0.56 0.03 -7.42
CA GLU A 104 -0.20 0.37 -8.79
C GLU A 104 0.98 1.34 -8.83
N ALA A 105 0.99 2.36 -7.94
CA ALA A 105 2.12 3.26 -7.79
C ALA A 105 3.41 2.53 -7.33
N LEU A 106 3.27 1.54 -6.42
CA LEU A 106 4.41 0.71 -5.99
C LEU A 106 4.96 -0.14 -7.15
N LYS A 107 4.10 -0.80 -7.91
CA LYS A 107 4.49 -1.65 -9.05
C LYS A 107 5.13 -0.87 -10.18
N SER A 108 4.66 0.34 -10.44
CA SER A 108 5.25 1.23 -11.46
C SER A 108 6.57 1.88 -11.02
N GLY A 109 6.95 1.74 -9.74
CA GLY A 109 8.12 2.42 -9.18
C GLY A 109 7.91 3.90 -8.87
N ALA A 110 6.66 4.39 -8.92
CA ALA A 110 6.34 5.76 -8.51
C ALA A 110 6.49 5.97 -7.00
N ILE A 111 6.37 4.90 -6.22
CA ILE A 111 6.73 4.86 -4.80
C ILE A 111 7.57 3.62 -4.50
N ASP A 112 8.40 3.70 -3.46
CA ASP A 112 9.32 2.63 -3.05
C ASP A 112 8.77 1.80 -1.90
N ALA A 113 7.96 2.42 -1.05
CA ALA A 113 7.31 1.81 0.09
C ALA A 113 5.90 2.39 0.27
N THR A 114 5.02 1.63 0.92
CA THR A 114 3.68 2.12 1.24
C THR A 114 3.15 1.47 2.50
N TYR A 115 2.44 2.26 3.30
CA TYR A 115 1.49 1.72 4.25
C TYR A 115 0.23 1.34 3.48
N VAL A 116 -0.26 0.13 3.67
CA VAL A 116 -1.36 -0.41 2.87
C VAL A 116 -2.09 -1.52 3.62
N GLY A 117 -3.35 -1.76 3.27
CA GLY A 117 -4.10 -2.89 3.81
C GLY A 117 -3.58 -4.25 3.32
N PRO A 118 -3.74 -5.31 4.14
CA PRO A 118 -3.32 -6.67 3.79
C PRO A 118 -3.90 -7.20 2.48
N GLY A 119 -5.18 -6.93 2.19
CA GLY A 119 -5.83 -7.43 0.98
C GLY A 119 -5.09 -7.02 -0.30
N PRO A 120 -4.90 -5.72 -0.57
CA PRO A 120 -4.11 -5.25 -1.71
C PRO A 120 -2.67 -5.76 -1.71
N ALA A 121 -1.99 -5.81 -0.54
CA ALA A 121 -0.62 -6.29 -0.44
C ALA A 121 -0.48 -7.77 -0.83
N THR A 122 -1.33 -8.64 -0.27
CA THR A 122 -1.32 -10.08 -0.59
C THR A 122 -1.71 -10.35 -2.03
N ASN A 123 -2.69 -9.60 -2.57
CA ASN A 123 -3.10 -9.70 -3.97
C ASN A 123 -1.94 -9.35 -4.92
N ALA A 124 -1.25 -8.24 -4.67
CA ALA A 124 -0.10 -7.82 -5.47
C ALA A 124 1.05 -8.84 -5.41
N TYR A 125 1.34 -9.35 -4.21
CA TYR A 125 2.36 -10.38 -4.00
C TYR A 125 2.07 -11.64 -4.82
N ILE A 126 0.85 -12.19 -4.70
CA ILE A 126 0.44 -13.43 -5.38
C ILE A 126 0.42 -13.26 -6.89
N ASN A 127 -0.13 -12.15 -7.39
CA ASN A 127 -0.23 -11.91 -8.84
C ASN A 127 1.13 -11.68 -9.51
N SER A 128 2.12 -11.16 -8.76
CA SER A 128 3.49 -10.99 -9.24
C SER A 128 4.38 -12.24 -9.08
N GLY A 129 3.85 -13.34 -8.56
CA GLY A 129 4.67 -14.51 -8.20
C GLY A 129 5.67 -14.22 -7.09
N GLY A 130 5.32 -13.33 -6.15
CA GLY A 130 6.16 -12.97 -5.01
C GLY A 130 7.19 -11.87 -5.27
N GLN A 131 7.12 -11.19 -6.42
CA GLN A 131 8.17 -10.24 -6.82
C GLN A 131 7.85 -8.77 -6.50
N ALA A 132 6.57 -8.40 -6.35
CA ALA A 132 6.17 -6.99 -6.28
C ALA A 132 6.62 -6.31 -4.99
N LEU A 133 6.42 -6.95 -3.85
CA LEU A 133 6.64 -6.34 -2.55
C LEU A 133 6.97 -7.36 -1.45
N THR A 134 7.47 -6.83 -0.35
CA THR A 134 7.71 -7.54 0.91
C THR A 134 7.11 -6.71 2.04
N VAL A 135 6.35 -7.34 2.93
CA VAL A 135 5.88 -6.72 4.18
C VAL A 135 7.02 -6.77 5.19
N VAL A 136 7.39 -5.61 5.73
CA VAL A 136 8.54 -5.46 6.63
C VAL A 136 8.16 -5.08 8.06
N ALA A 137 6.92 -4.61 8.28
CA ALA A 137 6.35 -4.32 9.59
C ALA A 137 4.82 -4.28 9.54
N GLY A 138 4.17 -4.39 10.70
CA GLY A 138 2.82 -3.91 10.92
C GLY A 138 2.79 -2.39 11.13
N ALA A 139 1.58 -1.82 11.28
CA ALA A 139 1.39 -0.43 11.67
C ALA A 139 0.14 -0.24 12.53
N ALA A 140 -0.95 -0.92 12.20
CA ALA A 140 -2.20 -0.86 12.96
C ALA A 140 -2.99 -2.16 12.87
N THR A 141 -3.74 -2.46 13.94
CA THR A 141 -4.70 -3.54 14.03
C THR A 141 -6.08 -3.01 14.43
N GLY A 142 -7.16 -3.69 14.05
CA GLY A 142 -8.53 -3.27 14.33
C GLY A 142 -8.98 -2.08 13.47
N GLY A 143 -9.92 -1.29 14.00
CA GLY A 143 -10.35 -0.03 13.39
C GLY A 143 -11.13 -0.17 12.09
N THR A 144 -11.90 -1.24 11.93
CA THR A 144 -12.83 -1.41 10.80
C THR A 144 -14.07 -2.19 11.24
N SER A 145 -15.21 -1.81 10.68
CA SER A 145 -16.50 -2.36 11.07
C SER A 145 -17.51 -2.34 9.91
N LEU A 146 -18.47 -3.26 9.95
CA LEU A 146 -19.70 -3.15 9.17
C LEU A 146 -20.68 -2.27 9.96
N VAL A 147 -20.88 -1.05 9.47
CA VAL A 147 -21.88 -0.11 10.00
C VAL A 147 -23.09 -0.12 9.10
N VAL A 148 -24.29 -0.21 9.69
CA VAL A 148 -25.56 -0.36 8.96
C VAL A 148 -26.64 0.55 9.51
N ASP A 149 -27.71 0.72 8.72
CA ASP A 149 -28.96 1.33 9.18
C ASP A 149 -29.50 0.56 10.40
N PRO A 150 -30.08 1.23 11.41
CA PRO A 150 -30.62 0.57 12.61
C PRO A 150 -31.65 -0.52 12.35
N SER A 151 -32.35 -0.50 11.21
CA SER A 151 -33.30 -1.55 10.81
C SER A 151 -32.65 -2.88 10.44
N ILE A 152 -31.36 -2.87 10.10
CA ILE A 152 -30.58 -4.08 9.75
C ILE A 152 -30.06 -4.70 11.03
N THR A 153 -30.53 -5.88 11.41
CA THR A 153 -30.17 -6.55 12.66
C THR A 153 -29.40 -7.85 12.46
N SER A 154 -29.41 -8.36 11.23
CA SER A 154 -28.75 -9.61 10.84
C SER A 154 -28.26 -9.55 9.40
N ALA A 155 -27.44 -10.51 8.99
CA ALA A 155 -27.03 -10.68 7.59
C ALA A 155 -28.25 -10.87 6.66
N ALA A 156 -29.28 -11.58 7.10
CA ALA A 156 -30.49 -11.84 6.31
C ALA A 156 -31.21 -10.55 5.88
N ASP A 157 -31.15 -9.50 6.71
CA ASP A 157 -31.79 -8.22 6.42
C ASP A 157 -31.08 -7.46 5.26
N LEU A 158 -29.88 -7.92 4.86
CA LEU A 158 -29.14 -7.37 3.73
C LEU A 158 -29.57 -7.93 2.37
N LEU A 159 -30.41 -8.97 2.33
CA LEU A 159 -30.91 -9.54 1.08
C LEU A 159 -31.58 -8.48 0.20
N GLY A 160 -31.14 -8.36 -1.06
CA GLY A 160 -31.63 -7.35 -2.01
C GLY A 160 -31.18 -5.90 -1.70
N LYS A 161 -30.34 -5.69 -0.70
CA LYS A 161 -29.89 -4.35 -0.31
C LYS A 161 -28.57 -3.97 -0.99
N LYS A 162 -28.24 -2.66 -0.90
CA LYS A 162 -26.98 -2.09 -1.37
C LYS A 162 -26.10 -1.75 -0.17
N VAL A 163 -24.88 -2.24 -0.19
CA VAL A 163 -23.83 -1.93 0.80
C VAL A 163 -22.58 -1.44 0.08
N SER A 164 -21.65 -0.83 0.80
CA SER A 164 -20.44 -0.28 0.20
C SER A 164 -19.17 -0.73 0.89
N THR A 165 -18.07 -0.60 0.16
CA THR A 165 -16.68 -0.78 0.62
C THR A 165 -15.80 0.28 -0.04
N PRO A 166 -14.61 0.61 0.51
CA PRO A 166 -13.78 1.70 -0.03
C PRO A 166 -13.25 1.46 -1.45
N SER A 167 -13.04 0.22 -1.84
CA SER A 167 -12.58 -0.15 -3.19
C SER A 167 -12.70 -1.65 -3.40
N LEU A 168 -12.97 -2.08 -4.63
CA LEU A 168 -12.97 -3.49 -5.00
C LEU A 168 -11.60 -4.12 -4.69
N GLY A 169 -11.61 -5.22 -3.97
CA GLY A 169 -10.41 -6.00 -3.62
C GLY A 169 -9.54 -5.36 -2.54
N ASN A 170 -10.00 -4.30 -1.87
CA ASN A 170 -9.33 -3.86 -0.65
C ASN A 170 -9.70 -4.75 0.55
N THR A 171 -9.05 -4.54 1.70
CA THR A 171 -9.22 -5.38 2.88
C THR A 171 -10.69 -5.46 3.31
N GLN A 172 -11.40 -4.33 3.35
CA GLN A 172 -12.81 -4.25 3.76
C GLN A 172 -13.77 -4.92 2.74
N ASP A 173 -13.45 -4.85 1.46
CA ASP A 173 -14.26 -5.51 0.41
C ASP A 173 -14.17 -7.04 0.52
N ILE A 174 -12.96 -7.54 0.78
CA ILE A 174 -12.73 -8.96 1.05
C ILE A 174 -13.48 -9.40 2.31
N ALA A 175 -13.35 -8.64 3.40
CA ALA A 175 -14.00 -8.93 4.68
C ALA A 175 -15.53 -8.97 4.54
N LEU A 176 -16.15 -7.98 3.89
CA LEU A 176 -17.58 -7.94 3.66
C LEU A 176 -18.07 -9.12 2.83
N ARG A 177 -17.42 -9.38 1.67
CA ARG A 177 -17.83 -10.48 0.78
C ARG A 177 -17.67 -11.84 1.44
N TYR A 178 -16.59 -12.04 2.19
CA TYR A 178 -16.38 -13.26 2.94
C TYR A 178 -17.41 -13.44 4.05
N TRP A 179 -17.67 -12.39 4.83
CA TRP A 179 -18.70 -12.43 5.87
C TRP A 179 -20.10 -12.72 5.31
N LEU A 180 -20.49 -12.09 4.19
CA LEU A 180 -21.76 -12.37 3.51
C LEU A 180 -21.83 -13.83 3.06
N LYS A 181 -20.77 -14.36 2.45
CA LYS A 181 -20.67 -15.78 2.04
C LYS A 181 -20.85 -16.73 3.23
N GLN A 182 -20.23 -16.44 4.37
CA GLN A 182 -20.39 -17.26 5.60
C GLN A 182 -21.83 -17.27 6.12
N HIS A 183 -22.64 -16.26 5.75
CA HIS A 183 -24.04 -16.16 6.08
C HIS A 183 -25.00 -16.59 4.95
N GLY A 184 -24.45 -17.29 3.94
CA GLY A 184 -25.23 -17.83 2.81
C GLY A 184 -25.66 -16.81 1.77
N LEU A 185 -25.13 -15.58 1.80
CA LEU A 185 -25.43 -14.52 0.84
C LEU A 185 -24.34 -14.44 -0.24
N GLN A 186 -24.76 -14.50 -1.49
CA GLN A 186 -23.85 -14.47 -2.65
C GLN A 186 -23.63 -13.04 -3.13
N THR A 187 -22.39 -12.75 -3.52
CA THR A 187 -21.99 -11.50 -4.18
C THR A 187 -21.10 -11.81 -5.36
N ASP A 188 -21.18 -11.02 -6.41
CA ASP A 188 -20.18 -11.03 -7.48
C ASP A 188 -19.29 -9.77 -7.48
N LEU A 189 -18.20 -9.81 -8.23
CA LEU A 189 -17.25 -8.69 -8.29
C LEU A 189 -17.76 -7.52 -9.13
N GLN A 190 -18.84 -7.70 -9.88
CA GLN A 190 -19.51 -6.69 -10.70
C GLN A 190 -20.61 -5.96 -9.91
N GLY A 191 -20.84 -6.36 -8.65
CA GLY A 191 -21.84 -5.75 -7.77
C GLY A 191 -23.22 -6.38 -7.85
N GLY A 192 -23.32 -7.62 -8.40
CA GLY A 192 -24.54 -8.44 -8.41
C GLY A 192 -24.57 -9.43 -7.25
N GLY A 193 -25.57 -10.33 -7.29
CA GLY A 193 -25.84 -11.35 -6.29
C GLY A 193 -26.95 -10.96 -5.33
N ASP A 194 -27.04 -11.66 -4.19
CA ASP A 194 -28.04 -11.44 -3.16
C ASP A 194 -27.90 -10.07 -2.48
N VAL A 195 -26.68 -9.55 -2.42
CA VAL A 195 -26.34 -8.25 -1.88
C VAL A 195 -25.51 -7.47 -2.90
N THR A 196 -25.94 -6.27 -3.24
CA THR A 196 -25.21 -5.39 -4.14
C THR A 196 -24.07 -4.70 -3.38
N VAL A 197 -22.81 -5.09 -3.66
CA VAL A 197 -21.63 -4.41 -3.09
C VAL A 197 -21.15 -3.34 -4.06
N ARG A 198 -21.23 -2.07 -3.66
CA ARG A 198 -20.80 -0.91 -4.47
C ARG A 198 -19.60 -0.23 -3.84
N PRO A 199 -18.39 -0.39 -4.40
CA PRO A 199 -17.23 0.37 -3.95
C PRO A 199 -17.40 1.87 -4.21
N LEU A 200 -17.06 2.68 -3.19
CA LEU A 200 -17.05 4.15 -3.24
C LEU A 200 -15.89 4.67 -2.39
N ASP A 201 -15.38 5.86 -2.68
CA ASP A 201 -14.42 6.49 -1.77
C ASP A 201 -15.02 6.68 -0.37
N ASN A 202 -14.20 6.54 0.67
CA ASN A 202 -14.67 6.56 2.06
C ASN A 202 -15.55 7.77 2.40
N ALA A 203 -15.20 8.98 1.93
CA ALA A 203 -16.01 10.17 2.17
C ALA A 203 -17.36 10.11 1.46
N GLN A 204 -17.40 9.51 0.26
CA GLN A 204 -18.63 9.28 -0.49
C GLN A 204 -19.52 8.21 0.16
N ILE A 205 -18.91 7.21 0.83
CA ILE A 205 -19.66 6.19 1.58
C ILE A 205 -20.49 6.84 2.70
N VAL A 206 -19.86 7.73 3.49
CA VAL A 206 -20.57 8.42 4.58
C VAL A 206 -21.72 9.27 4.02
N GLU A 207 -21.50 9.96 2.92
CA GLU A 207 -22.52 10.75 2.23
C GLU A 207 -23.66 9.86 1.70
N ALA A 208 -23.33 8.77 0.98
CA ALA A 208 -24.31 7.84 0.43
C ALA A 208 -25.16 7.16 1.53
N PHE A 209 -24.55 6.89 2.69
CA PHE A 209 -25.25 6.36 3.84
C PHE A 209 -26.22 7.38 4.42
N SER A 210 -25.79 8.62 4.64
CA SER A 210 -26.63 9.71 5.17
C SER A 210 -27.84 10.00 4.26
N GLN A 211 -27.66 9.87 2.95
CA GLN A 211 -28.71 10.01 1.93
C GLN A 211 -29.54 8.75 1.72
N LYS A 212 -29.31 7.67 2.50
CA LYS A 212 -30.00 6.38 2.37
C LYS A 212 -29.90 5.71 1.00
N LEU A 213 -28.84 6.00 0.25
CA LEU A 213 -28.53 5.36 -1.04
C LEU A 213 -27.95 3.95 -0.85
N ILE A 214 -27.36 3.69 0.33
CA ILE A 214 -26.88 2.40 0.81
C ILE A 214 -27.40 2.17 2.22
N VAL A 215 -27.58 0.92 2.60
CA VAL A 215 -28.04 0.55 3.96
C VAL A 215 -26.90 0.27 4.92
N GLY A 216 -25.65 0.26 4.46
CA GLY A 216 -24.48 0.05 5.29
C GLY A 216 -23.20 -0.03 4.49
N ALA A 217 -22.07 -0.07 5.21
CA ALA A 217 -20.78 -0.23 4.61
C ALA A 217 -19.77 -0.85 5.59
N TRP A 218 -18.81 -1.60 5.02
CA TRP A 218 -17.63 -2.03 5.76
C TRP A 218 -16.52 -1.02 5.53
N VAL A 219 -16.19 -0.25 6.56
CA VAL A 219 -15.31 0.91 6.44
C VAL A 219 -14.27 1.00 7.57
N PRO A 220 -13.12 1.63 7.30
CA PRO A 220 -12.11 1.89 8.33
C PRO A 220 -12.48 3.12 9.16
N GLU A 221 -11.81 3.27 10.31
CA GLU A 221 -11.86 4.51 11.09
C GLU A 221 -11.09 5.66 10.40
N PRO A 222 -11.60 6.89 10.44
CA PRO A 222 -12.70 7.40 11.27
C PRO A 222 -14.10 7.27 10.63
N TYR A 223 -14.22 6.68 9.46
CA TYR A 223 -15.48 6.65 8.70
C TYR A 223 -16.54 5.77 9.36
N ALA A 224 -16.14 4.67 10.04
CA ALA A 224 -17.06 3.84 10.82
C ALA A 224 -17.72 4.65 11.94
N THR A 225 -16.91 5.38 12.74
CA THR A 225 -17.43 6.30 13.77
C THR A 225 -18.29 7.40 13.15
N GLY A 226 -17.92 7.95 11.99
CA GLY A 226 -18.69 8.95 11.28
C GLY A 226 -20.07 8.46 10.85
N MET A 227 -20.16 7.23 10.32
CA MET A 227 -21.44 6.60 9.98
C MET A 227 -22.33 6.34 11.21
N VAL A 228 -21.73 5.90 12.33
CA VAL A 228 -22.47 5.73 13.60
C VAL A 228 -23.06 7.06 14.06
N ARG A 229 -22.30 8.15 13.97
CA ARG A 229 -22.82 9.50 14.29
C ARG A 229 -23.90 9.97 13.34
N SER A 230 -23.89 9.50 12.10
CA SER A 230 -24.94 9.78 11.12
C SER A 230 -26.18 8.88 11.29
N GLY A 231 -26.32 8.21 12.46
CA GLY A 231 -27.47 7.39 12.81
C GLY A 231 -27.33 5.91 12.48
N GLY A 232 -26.15 5.45 12.06
CA GLY A 232 -25.84 4.03 11.87
C GLY A 232 -25.56 3.31 13.19
N LYS A 233 -25.50 1.99 13.12
CA LYS A 233 -25.02 1.13 14.21
C LYS A 233 -23.98 0.15 13.68
N VAL A 234 -23.04 -0.22 14.53
CA VAL A 234 -22.10 -1.32 14.24
C VAL A 234 -22.88 -2.63 14.28
N LEU A 235 -22.95 -3.31 13.14
CA LEU A 235 -23.48 -4.68 13.05
C LEU A 235 -22.37 -5.70 13.32
N VAL A 236 -21.17 -5.44 12.81
CA VAL A 236 -19.98 -6.28 13.00
C VAL A 236 -18.79 -5.40 13.32
N ASP A 237 -18.18 -5.61 14.48
CA ASP A 237 -16.81 -5.18 14.76
C ASP A 237 -15.90 -6.27 14.17
N GLU A 238 -15.07 -5.95 13.19
CA GLU A 238 -14.27 -6.95 12.52
C GLU A 238 -13.33 -7.71 13.47
N ARG A 239 -12.93 -7.08 14.58
CA ARG A 239 -12.11 -7.75 15.61
C ARG A 239 -12.75 -9.03 16.13
N ASP A 240 -14.08 -9.08 16.21
CA ASP A 240 -14.83 -10.24 16.72
C ASP A 240 -14.76 -11.46 15.80
N LEU A 241 -14.31 -11.27 14.55
CA LEU A 241 -14.15 -12.34 13.58
C LEU A 241 -12.75 -12.97 13.61
N TRP A 242 -11.83 -12.42 14.42
CA TRP A 242 -10.42 -12.83 14.41
C TRP A 242 -9.98 -13.40 15.76
N PRO A 243 -9.06 -14.40 15.74
CA PRO A 243 -8.45 -14.92 16.97
C PRO A 243 -7.87 -13.80 17.84
N GLN A 244 -8.12 -13.86 19.15
CA GLN A 244 -7.66 -12.86 20.12
C GLN A 244 -8.08 -11.42 19.78
N ARG A 245 -9.09 -11.26 18.92
CA ARG A 245 -9.56 -9.95 18.41
C ARG A 245 -8.46 -9.17 17.67
N LYS A 246 -7.45 -9.84 17.09
CA LYS A 246 -6.31 -9.23 16.41
C LYS A 246 -6.24 -9.60 14.94
N PHE A 247 -6.14 -8.60 14.09
CA PHE A 247 -5.86 -8.70 12.67
C PHE A 247 -5.15 -7.44 12.18
N ALA A 248 -4.27 -7.58 11.21
CA ALA A 248 -3.64 -6.44 10.59
C ALA A 248 -4.65 -5.65 9.74
N ILE A 249 -4.73 -4.34 9.95
CA ILE A 249 -5.46 -3.45 9.05
C ILE A 249 -4.51 -2.65 8.16
N THR A 250 -3.32 -2.35 8.66
CA THR A 250 -2.28 -1.63 7.91
C THR A 250 -0.93 -2.27 8.17
N VAL A 251 -0.19 -2.51 7.10
CA VAL A 251 1.20 -3.00 7.11
C VAL A 251 2.10 -2.06 6.33
N LEU A 252 3.39 -2.02 6.66
CA LEU A 252 4.41 -1.38 5.84
C LEU A 252 4.93 -2.39 4.82
N ALA A 253 4.66 -2.13 3.55
CA ALA A 253 5.12 -2.91 2.42
C ALA A 253 6.17 -2.12 1.62
N VAL A 254 7.22 -2.80 1.21
CA VAL A 254 8.35 -2.21 0.45
C VAL A 254 8.49 -2.97 -0.86
N ARG A 255 8.75 -2.27 -1.94
CA ARG A 255 9.08 -2.89 -3.22
C ARG A 255 10.28 -3.82 -3.05
N THR A 256 10.17 -5.07 -3.50
CA THR A 256 11.16 -6.12 -3.20
C THR A 256 12.54 -5.81 -3.77
N ASP A 257 12.62 -5.19 -4.95
CA ASP A 257 13.88 -4.77 -5.55
C ASP A 257 14.51 -3.58 -4.79
N PHE A 258 13.70 -2.62 -4.32
CA PHE A 258 14.15 -1.53 -3.48
C PHE A 258 14.69 -2.02 -2.13
N LEU A 259 14.01 -2.96 -1.47
CA LEU A 259 14.47 -3.56 -0.23
C LEU A 259 15.86 -4.22 -0.40
N ARG A 260 16.08 -4.89 -1.53
CA ARG A 260 17.39 -5.52 -1.82
C ARG A 260 18.48 -4.51 -2.14
N ALA A 261 18.15 -3.45 -2.88
CA ALA A 261 19.11 -2.44 -3.30
C ALA A 261 19.45 -1.44 -2.19
N HIS A 262 18.50 -1.14 -1.30
CA HIS A 262 18.60 -0.08 -0.30
C HIS A 262 18.14 -0.53 1.10
N PRO A 263 18.71 -1.62 1.66
CA PRO A 263 18.29 -2.14 2.97
C PRO A 263 18.47 -1.11 4.10
N ASP A 264 19.50 -0.26 4.04
CA ASP A 264 19.74 0.77 5.06
C ASP A 264 18.67 1.86 5.03
N THR A 265 18.17 2.24 3.85
CA THR A 265 17.05 3.17 3.71
C THR A 265 15.76 2.57 4.29
N VAL A 266 15.50 1.29 4.03
CA VAL A 266 14.35 0.59 4.61
C VAL A 266 14.50 0.48 6.14
N ARG A 267 15.71 0.21 6.64
CA ARG A 267 15.99 0.23 8.07
C ARG A 267 15.72 1.60 8.69
N ALA A 268 16.07 2.68 8.01
CA ALA A 268 15.78 4.05 8.46
C ALA A 268 14.26 4.34 8.52
N LEU A 269 13.49 3.88 7.52
CA LEU A 269 12.02 3.97 7.57
C LEU A 269 11.44 3.18 8.75
N LEU A 270 11.92 1.94 8.98
CA LEU A 270 11.50 1.13 10.12
C LEU A 270 11.85 1.77 11.47
N ALA A 271 13.00 2.45 11.56
CA ALA A 271 13.38 3.17 12.77
C ALA A 271 12.43 4.35 13.05
N GLY A 272 12.00 5.07 12.00
CA GLY A 272 10.98 6.11 12.09
C GLY A 272 9.60 5.58 12.47
N ASP A 273 9.22 4.42 11.93
CA ASP A 273 7.98 3.72 12.26
C ASP A 273 7.93 3.30 13.74
N LEU A 274 9.04 2.77 14.26
CA LEU A 274 9.18 2.45 15.69
C LEU A 274 9.10 3.70 16.58
N ASP A 275 9.77 4.81 16.21
CA ASP A 275 9.70 6.06 16.98
C ASP A 275 8.26 6.59 17.01
N ALA A 276 7.52 6.51 15.89
CA ALA A 276 6.12 6.91 15.81
C ALA A 276 5.20 6.02 16.66
N THR A 277 5.40 4.71 16.63
CA THR A 277 4.65 3.76 17.46
C THR A 277 4.87 4.05 18.94
N ASP A 278 6.10 4.28 19.35
CA ASP A 278 6.44 4.65 20.74
C ASP A 278 5.85 6.03 21.13
N PHE A 279 5.86 7.00 20.21
CA PHE A 279 5.27 8.32 20.42
C PHE A 279 3.74 8.23 20.60
N ILE A 280 3.05 7.48 19.75
CA ILE A 280 1.61 7.25 19.84
C ILE A 280 1.23 6.65 21.22
N ALA A 281 2.01 5.68 21.68
CA ALA A 281 1.78 5.06 22.99
C ALA A 281 2.05 6.03 24.15
N LYS A 282 3.05 6.90 24.03
CA LYS A 282 3.46 7.85 25.08
C LYS A 282 2.56 9.08 25.17
N ASP A 283 2.15 9.64 24.04
CA ASP A 283 1.29 10.84 23.97
C ASP A 283 0.19 10.66 22.93
N PRO A 284 -0.81 9.81 23.22
CA PRO A 284 -1.91 9.56 22.30
C PRO A 284 -2.74 10.82 21.99
N ALA A 285 -2.80 11.77 22.91
CA ALA A 285 -3.55 13.00 22.69
C ALA A 285 -2.88 13.90 21.65
N LYS A 286 -1.54 14.02 21.67
CA LYS A 286 -0.81 14.74 20.62
C LYS A 286 -0.87 14.00 19.29
N ALA A 287 -0.69 12.69 19.29
CA ALA A 287 -0.78 11.89 18.09
C ALA A 287 -2.15 12.04 17.40
N GLN A 288 -3.24 12.05 18.15
CA GLN A 288 -4.59 12.29 17.62
C GLN A 288 -4.72 13.66 16.96
N ARG A 289 -4.18 14.72 17.58
CA ARG A 289 -4.18 16.06 16.97
C ARG A 289 -3.36 16.11 15.69
N ASP A 290 -2.15 15.55 15.71
CA ASP A 290 -1.27 15.52 14.53
C ASP A 290 -1.92 14.82 13.35
N VAL A 291 -2.56 13.67 13.60
CA VAL A 291 -3.28 12.91 12.58
C VAL A 291 -4.49 13.68 12.07
N ALA A 292 -5.26 14.32 12.97
CA ALA A 292 -6.39 15.15 12.60
C ALA A 292 -5.99 16.31 11.69
N ASP A 293 -4.92 17.03 12.05
CA ASP A 293 -4.40 18.16 11.28
C ASP A 293 -3.99 17.73 9.86
N VAL A 294 -3.27 16.61 9.75
CA VAL A 294 -2.81 16.10 8.45
C VAL A 294 -4.00 15.64 7.60
N ILE A 295 -4.95 14.91 8.18
CA ILE A 295 -6.16 14.49 7.47
C ILE A 295 -6.95 15.71 6.99
N ALA A 296 -7.15 16.71 7.84
CA ALA A 296 -7.85 17.94 7.48
C ALA A 296 -7.15 18.70 6.35
N LYS A 297 -5.81 18.80 6.40
CA LYS A 297 -5.01 19.44 5.35
C LYS A 297 -5.15 18.74 3.99
N ILE A 298 -5.18 17.39 3.98
CA ILE A 298 -5.25 16.61 2.75
C ILE A 298 -6.68 16.57 2.19
N SER A 299 -7.68 16.33 3.07
CA SER A 299 -9.08 16.13 2.66
C SER A 299 -9.87 17.44 2.52
N GLY A 300 -9.35 18.55 3.05
CA GLY A 300 -10.09 19.83 3.16
C GLY A 300 -11.22 19.81 4.21
N LYS A 301 -11.35 18.75 5.01
CA LYS A 301 -12.40 18.58 6.02
C LYS A 301 -11.80 18.26 7.38
N SER A 302 -12.10 19.08 8.38
CA SER A 302 -11.75 18.82 9.77
C SER A 302 -12.59 17.69 10.35
N LEU A 303 -11.96 16.86 11.17
CA LEU A 303 -12.64 15.84 11.97
C LEU A 303 -12.86 16.38 13.37
N GLU A 304 -14.07 16.18 13.92
CA GLU A 304 -14.38 16.55 15.28
C GLU A 304 -13.52 15.75 16.28
N ALA A 305 -13.01 16.41 17.31
CA ALA A 305 -12.08 15.80 18.25
C ALA A 305 -12.65 14.57 18.97
N ASP A 306 -13.94 14.56 19.24
CA ASP A 306 -14.64 13.44 19.87
C ASP A 306 -14.85 12.26 18.89
N VAL A 307 -14.98 12.52 17.57
CA VAL A 307 -14.97 11.48 16.53
C VAL A 307 -13.61 10.79 16.52
N ILE A 308 -12.55 11.59 16.53
CA ILE A 308 -11.18 11.06 16.54
C ILE A 308 -10.94 10.24 17.81
N ALA A 309 -11.31 10.75 18.96
CA ALA A 309 -11.12 10.07 20.24
C ALA A 309 -11.93 8.75 20.33
N ALA A 310 -13.13 8.71 19.76
CA ALA A 310 -13.94 7.50 19.69
C ALA A 310 -13.35 6.47 18.74
N ALA A 311 -12.96 6.90 17.53
CA ALA A 311 -12.36 6.09 16.51
C ALA A 311 -10.99 5.53 16.93
N TRP A 312 -10.17 6.33 17.65
CA TRP A 312 -8.87 5.90 18.14
C TRP A 312 -8.92 4.69 19.06
N LYS A 313 -9.98 4.58 19.85
CA LYS A 313 -10.20 3.43 20.76
C LYS A 313 -10.46 2.11 20.05
N GLN A 314 -10.76 2.17 18.75
CA GLN A 314 -10.99 0.98 17.93
C GLN A 314 -9.70 0.42 17.33
N LEU A 315 -8.57 1.13 17.50
CA LEU A 315 -7.28 0.83 16.90
C LEU A 315 -6.24 0.45 17.97
N GLU A 316 -5.33 -0.43 17.60
CA GLU A 316 -4.07 -0.67 18.30
C GLU A 316 -2.93 -0.44 17.32
N PHE A 317 -1.93 0.35 17.70
CA PHE A 317 -0.77 0.65 16.86
C PHE A 317 0.40 -0.22 17.28
N SER A 318 0.91 -1.01 16.33
CA SER A 318 1.95 -2.00 16.60
C SER A 318 2.72 -2.32 15.33
N VAL A 319 4.01 -2.56 15.47
CA VAL A 319 4.88 -3.02 14.38
C VAL A 319 4.71 -4.52 14.06
N ASP A 320 3.89 -5.24 14.82
CA ASP A 320 3.53 -6.63 14.53
C ASP A 320 2.60 -6.68 13.32
N PRO A 321 2.97 -7.34 12.20
CA PRO A 321 2.10 -7.47 11.04
C PRO A 321 0.98 -8.49 11.22
N VAL A 322 0.86 -9.16 12.35
CA VAL A 322 -0.12 -10.23 12.62
C VAL A 322 -0.19 -11.21 11.43
N THR A 323 0.94 -11.85 11.12
CA THR A 323 1.13 -12.67 9.90
C THR A 323 0.02 -13.69 9.68
N SER A 324 -0.51 -14.29 10.75
CA SER A 324 -1.62 -15.25 10.67
C SER A 324 -2.86 -14.63 10.03
N SER A 325 -3.16 -13.35 10.31
CA SER A 325 -4.30 -12.66 9.71
C SER A 325 -4.08 -12.32 8.24
N LEU A 326 -2.82 -12.06 7.81
CA LEU A 326 -2.49 -11.88 6.40
C LEU A 326 -2.76 -13.18 5.61
N LEU A 327 -2.34 -14.32 6.15
CA LEU A 327 -2.56 -15.63 5.54
C LEU A 327 -4.05 -15.95 5.42
N ALA A 328 -4.81 -15.80 6.51
CA ALA A 328 -6.23 -16.04 6.52
C ALA A 328 -7.00 -15.07 5.60
N GLY A 329 -6.65 -13.78 5.62
CA GLY A 329 -7.27 -12.77 4.74
C GLY A 329 -7.03 -13.04 3.26
N ALA A 330 -5.85 -13.56 2.88
CA ALA A 330 -5.60 -13.99 1.51
C ALA A 330 -6.44 -15.23 1.13
N GLN A 331 -6.64 -16.17 2.04
CA GLN A 331 -7.54 -17.30 1.84
C GLN A 331 -8.98 -16.83 1.66
N HIS A 332 -9.46 -15.89 2.48
CA HIS A 332 -10.78 -15.26 2.32
C HIS A 332 -10.92 -14.62 0.93
N ALA A 333 -9.89 -13.88 0.47
CA ALA A 333 -9.87 -13.25 -0.85
C ALA A 333 -9.98 -14.28 -2.00
N PHE A 334 -9.33 -15.43 -1.86
CA PHE A 334 -9.43 -16.53 -2.81
C PHE A 334 -10.84 -17.13 -2.82
N GLU A 335 -11.40 -17.39 -1.65
CA GLU A 335 -12.73 -17.97 -1.50
C GLU A 335 -13.86 -17.10 -2.05
N VAL A 336 -13.70 -15.78 -2.03
CA VAL A 336 -14.68 -14.84 -2.61
C VAL A 336 -14.32 -14.41 -4.05
N GLY A 337 -13.30 -15.03 -4.64
CA GLY A 337 -12.94 -14.84 -6.04
C GLY A 337 -12.21 -13.53 -6.36
N VAL A 338 -11.81 -12.75 -5.35
CA VAL A 338 -10.94 -11.56 -5.52
C VAL A 338 -9.55 -12.00 -5.94
N LEU A 339 -8.98 -13.01 -5.28
CA LEU A 339 -7.80 -13.71 -5.74
C LEU A 339 -8.20 -14.85 -6.70
N LYS A 340 -7.49 -14.95 -7.82
CA LYS A 340 -7.70 -16.02 -8.83
C LYS A 340 -6.76 -17.20 -8.67
N LYS A 341 -5.75 -17.06 -7.82
CA LYS A 341 -4.74 -18.09 -7.55
C LYS A 341 -4.77 -18.42 -6.05
N GLU A 342 -4.56 -19.69 -5.73
CA GLU A 342 -4.38 -20.14 -4.36
C GLU A 342 -3.22 -19.36 -3.70
N PRO A 343 -3.42 -18.82 -2.47
CA PRO A 343 -2.41 -18.00 -1.83
C PRO A 343 -1.21 -18.81 -1.37
N LYS A 344 -0.01 -18.42 -1.86
CA LYS A 344 1.29 -18.90 -1.40
C LYS A 344 2.07 -17.68 -0.92
N LEU A 345 2.23 -17.54 0.40
CA LEU A 345 2.72 -16.32 1.04
C LEU A 345 4.02 -16.53 1.84
N ASP A 346 4.75 -17.63 1.61
CA ASP A 346 5.91 -18.06 2.41
C ASP A 346 6.99 -17.00 2.60
N LYS A 347 7.15 -16.09 1.64
CA LYS A 347 8.16 -15.02 1.63
C LYS A 347 7.56 -13.62 1.62
N LEU A 348 6.25 -13.48 1.83
CA LEU A 348 5.60 -12.18 1.87
C LEU A 348 6.16 -11.31 2.99
N VAL A 349 6.39 -11.90 4.17
CA VAL A 349 6.81 -11.18 5.39
C VAL A 349 8.29 -11.42 5.64
N ASN A 350 9.05 -10.32 5.77
CA ASN A 350 10.45 -10.34 6.17
C ASN A 350 10.69 -9.32 7.29
N LEU A 351 10.82 -9.80 8.52
CA LEU A 351 11.00 -8.98 9.72
C LEU A 351 12.47 -8.86 10.15
N SER A 352 13.45 -9.30 9.33
CA SER A 352 14.85 -9.34 9.74
C SER A 352 15.38 -7.97 10.15
N LEU A 353 15.13 -6.92 9.35
CA LEU A 353 15.56 -5.56 9.68
C LEU A 353 14.83 -4.99 10.89
N LEU A 354 13.53 -5.25 11.01
CA LEU A 354 12.73 -4.85 12.17
C LEU A 354 13.22 -5.52 13.44
N ASN A 355 13.43 -6.83 13.42
CA ASN A 355 13.90 -7.58 14.58
C ASN A 355 15.30 -7.13 15.03
N HIS A 356 16.17 -6.79 14.08
CA HIS A 356 17.46 -6.19 14.41
C HIS A 356 17.32 -4.87 15.19
N LEU A 357 16.45 -3.97 14.72
CA LEU A 357 16.14 -2.71 15.39
C LEU A 357 15.49 -2.92 16.77
N LEU A 358 14.56 -3.86 16.88
CA LEU A 358 13.92 -4.20 18.16
C LEU A 358 14.95 -4.70 19.19
N LYS A 359 15.84 -5.59 18.76
CA LYS A 359 16.93 -6.09 19.61
C LYS A 359 17.87 -4.98 20.06
N GLU A 360 18.30 -4.09 19.16
CA GLU A 360 19.12 -2.91 19.51
C GLU A 360 18.43 -1.99 20.54
N ARG A 361 17.08 -1.94 20.53
CA ARG A 361 16.27 -1.16 21.47
C ARG A 361 15.88 -1.93 22.74
N GLY A 362 16.36 -3.17 22.91
CA GLY A 362 16.02 -4.03 24.05
C GLY A 362 14.55 -4.47 24.07
N LYS A 363 13.89 -4.47 22.92
CA LYS A 363 12.50 -4.91 22.74
C LYS A 363 12.44 -6.36 22.24
N ALA A 364 11.32 -7.05 22.50
CA ALA A 364 11.09 -8.40 22.00
C ALA A 364 11.01 -8.43 20.46
N GLU A 365 11.58 -9.45 19.86
CA GLU A 365 11.48 -9.69 18.43
C GLU A 365 10.06 -10.11 18.04
N MET A 366 9.63 -9.75 16.82
CA MET A 366 8.34 -10.18 16.26
C MET A 366 8.50 -11.54 15.60
N ASN A 367 7.49 -12.39 15.77
CA ASN A 367 7.40 -13.68 15.11
C ASN A 367 6.73 -13.55 13.73
N ARG A 368 7.09 -14.47 12.82
CA ARG A 368 6.41 -14.59 11.53
C ARG A 368 5.03 -15.21 11.67
#